data_3ba9a988439063df2881baa42d303992
#
_entry.id   3ba9a988439063df2881baa42d303992
#
_cell.length_a   1.000
_cell.length_b   1.000
_cell.length_c   1.000
_cell.angle_alpha   90.00
_cell.angle_beta   90.00
_cell.angle_gamma   90.00
#
_symmetry.space_group_name_H-M   'P 1'
#
loop_
_entity.id
_entity.type
_entity.pdbx_description
1 polymer ?
#
loop_
_entity_poly.entity_id
_entity_poly.type
_entity_poly.pdbx_seq_one_letter_code
_entity_poly.pdbx_strand_id
1 'polypeptide(L)'
;MLRTLLSCAVAAVALTVSSLAAHAQAPTELNFGIISTEASVNQKKMWEPFLQAMSKSTGYKINGFYATDYAGVIEAMRFSKVQVAWFGNKSGMEAVDRASGEVFAQVVATDGSLGYYSHIIVHKDSPYNKLEDVLKCDKTLDFGIGDPNSTSGFLVPTAYIFAAKSIDPKSCFKTVRNANHQANAMAVANKQVAAATNNSEDLQRLMITAPQAREQIKIIWTSPIIPLDPIVWRKDLDPTVKAKLYTFLLSYGRIGAPEEIKTARELIANMIWSPLRPSSDNQLLPMRKLEASKDLLKVQSDPKLSDEEKKKQGADIQAQLAKLDEMEKKAATDPFQKKLEAFVAADKAGDQDQLKRMIAEFAAGNARTN
;
A
#
# COMPACT_ATOMS: atom_id res chain seq x y z
N MET A 1 56.54 -51.34 -54.88
CA MET A 1 55.82 -51.88 -53.73
C MET A 1 56.22 -51.07 -52.49
N LEU A 2 55.51 -50.03 -52.17
CA LEU A 2 55.87 -49.27 -51.04
C LEU A 2 54.55 -48.78 -50.40
N ARG A 3 54.21 -49.29 -49.23
CA ARG A 3 53.06 -48.90 -48.43
C ARG A 3 53.51 -47.74 -47.55
N THR A 4 52.95 -46.56 -47.77
CA THR A 4 53.10 -45.39 -46.92
C THR A 4 51.95 -45.37 -45.96
N LEU A 5 52.24 -45.43 -44.66
CA LEU A 5 51.29 -45.24 -43.54
C LEU A 5 51.16 -43.79 -43.32
N LEU A 6 49.92 -43.31 -43.46
CA LEU A 6 49.55 -41.92 -43.09
C LEU A 6 49.03 -41.89 -41.63
N SER A 7 49.79 -41.31 -40.75
CA SER A 7 49.38 -41.08 -39.36
C SER A 7 48.50 -39.81 -39.25
N CYS A 8 47.23 -39.98 -38.98
CA CYS A 8 46.34 -38.87 -38.65
C CYS A 8 46.54 -38.43 -37.18
N ALA A 9 47.12 -37.30 -36.99
CA ALA A 9 47.11 -36.62 -35.66
C ALA A 9 45.81 -35.90 -35.48
N VAL A 10 44.96 -36.34 -34.57
CA VAL A 10 43.73 -35.65 -34.12
C VAL A 10 44.12 -34.65 -33.05
N ALA A 11 44.12 -33.35 -33.41
CA ALA A 11 44.27 -32.29 -32.46
C ALA A 11 42.91 -32.03 -31.76
N ALA A 12 42.78 -32.44 -30.51
CA ALA A 12 41.65 -32.12 -29.66
C ALA A 12 41.76 -30.66 -29.19
N VAL A 13 40.98 -29.77 -29.82
CA VAL A 13 40.78 -28.39 -29.32
C VAL A 13 39.76 -28.42 -28.19
N ALA A 14 40.24 -28.37 -26.96
CA ALA A 14 39.38 -28.16 -25.78
C ALA A 14 38.85 -26.73 -25.80
N LEU A 15 37.61 -26.54 -26.26
CA LEU A 15 36.84 -25.31 -26.05
C LEU A 15 36.48 -25.21 -24.56
N THR A 16 37.28 -24.48 -23.80
CA THR A 16 36.87 -24.00 -22.47
C THR A 16 35.81 -22.92 -22.66
N VAL A 17 34.55 -23.31 -22.59
CA VAL A 17 33.43 -22.37 -22.45
C VAL A 17 33.53 -21.78 -21.06
N SER A 18 34.23 -20.65 -20.93
CA SER A 18 34.12 -19.78 -19.74
C SER A 18 32.72 -19.20 -19.73
N SER A 19 31.82 -19.81 -18.95
CA SER A 19 30.55 -19.18 -18.59
C SER A 19 30.86 -17.92 -17.79
N LEU A 20 30.99 -16.79 -18.51
CA LEU A 20 30.83 -15.47 -17.89
C LEU A 20 29.41 -15.44 -17.35
N ALA A 21 29.25 -15.72 -16.05
CA ALA A 21 28.09 -15.34 -15.33
C ALA A 21 27.98 -13.83 -15.51
N ALA A 22 27.09 -13.39 -16.38
CA ALA A 22 26.74 -12.00 -16.51
C ALA A 22 26.16 -11.58 -15.14
N HIS A 23 27.01 -11.01 -14.29
CA HIS A 23 26.53 -10.30 -13.14
C HIS A 23 25.69 -9.16 -13.71
N ALA A 24 24.38 -9.31 -13.63
CA ALA A 24 23.48 -8.20 -13.96
C ALA A 24 23.95 -7.01 -13.14
N GLN A 25 24.46 -5.97 -13.81
CA GLN A 25 24.93 -4.77 -13.15
C GLN A 25 23.76 -4.24 -12.29
N ALA A 26 24.01 -4.02 -10.99
CA ALA A 26 22.96 -3.52 -10.10
C ALA A 26 22.32 -2.27 -10.73
N PRO A 27 21.00 -2.15 -10.72
CA PRO A 27 20.32 -1.04 -11.36
C PRO A 27 20.84 0.28 -10.78
N THR A 28 21.19 1.22 -11.64
CA THR A 28 21.60 2.58 -11.22
C THR A 28 20.41 3.46 -10.90
N GLU A 29 19.24 3.10 -11.39
CA GLU A 29 17.97 3.82 -11.21
C GLU A 29 16.87 2.88 -10.69
N LEU A 30 16.00 3.40 -9.83
CA LEU A 30 14.82 2.73 -9.29
C LEU A 30 13.63 3.66 -9.41
N ASN A 31 12.46 3.09 -9.70
CA ASN A 31 11.20 3.82 -9.69
C ASN A 31 10.42 3.52 -8.42
N PHE A 32 10.04 4.58 -7.71
CA PHE A 32 9.17 4.53 -6.53
C PHE A 32 7.74 4.86 -6.95
N GLY A 33 6.84 3.87 -6.88
CA GLY A 33 5.43 4.04 -7.20
C GLY A 33 4.66 4.76 -6.10
N ILE A 34 3.77 5.65 -6.50
CA ILE A 34 2.93 6.42 -5.59
C ILE A 34 1.49 6.31 -6.08
N ILE A 35 0.61 5.70 -5.25
CA ILE A 35 -0.81 5.57 -5.61
C ILE A 35 -1.49 6.93 -5.70
N SER A 36 -2.43 7.08 -6.65
CA SER A 36 -3.07 8.34 -7.00
C SER A 36 -4.16 8.76 -6.01
N THR A 37 -3.79 9.11 -4.77
CA THR A 37 -4.75 9.62 -3.76
C THR A 37 -5.23 11.03 -4.06
N GLU A 38 -4.44 11.78 -4.81
CA GLU A 38 -4.67 13.18 -5.20
C GLU A 38 -4.07 13.47 -6.59
N ALA A 39 -4.18 14.71 -7.06
CA ALA A 39 -3.61 15.11 -8.35
C ALA A 39 -2.09 14.89 -8.38
N SER A 40 -1.58 14.31 -9.46
CA SER A 40 -0.16 13.94 -9.60
C SER A 40 0.81 15.13 -9.45
N VAL A 41 0.39 16.33 -9.80
CA VAL A 41 1.21 17.56 -9.62
C VAL A 41 1.43 17.85 -8.13
N ASN A 42 0.42 17.64 -7.29
CA ASN A 42 0.51 17.83 -5.84
C ASN A 42 1.37 16.73 -5.22
N GLN A 43 1.13 15.47 -5.61
CA GLN A 43 1.94 14.33 -5.16
C GLN A 43 3.41 14.53 -5.52
N LYS A 44 3.73 14.93 -6.75
CA LYS A 44 5.10 15.18 -7.17
C LYS A 44 5.78 16.23 -6.27
N LYS A 45 5.13 17.36 -6.03
CA LYS A 45 5.66 18.42 -5.15
C LYS A 45 5.95 17.92 -3.73
N MET A 46 5.06 17.07 -3.20
CA MET A 46 5.18 16.52 -1.84
C MET A 46 6.25 15.44 -1.73
N TRP A 47 6.33 14.54 -2.71
CA TRP A 47 7.21 13.36 -2.65
C TRP A 47 8.65 13.63 -3.11
N GLU A 48 8.85 14.56 -4.04
CA GLU A 48 10.16 14.82 -4.64
C GLU A 48 11.29 15.05 -3.62
N PRO A 49 11.12 15.87 -2.54
CA PRO A 49 12.17 16.05 -1.54
C PRO A 49 12.53 14.75 -0.81
N PHE A 50 11.56 13.88 -0.52
CA PHE A 50 11.79 12.58 0.12
C PHE A 50 12.54 11.61 -0.81
N LEU A 51 12.16 11.55 -2.08
CA LEU A 51 12.83 10.71 -3.09
C LEU A 51 14.26 11.18 -3.34
N GLN A 52 14.52 12.49 -3.31
CA GLN A 52 15.89 13.05 -3.40
C GLN A 52 16.74 12.66 -2.19
N ALA A 53 16.18 12.73 -0.97
CA ALA A 53 16.88 12.27 0.23
C ALA A 53 17.20 10.76 0.14
N MET A 54 16.26 9.95 -0.34
CA MET A 54 16.46 8.53 -0.59
C MET A 54 17.57 8.28 -1.62
N SER A 55 17.56 9.03 -2.72
CA SER A 55 18.59 8.94 -3.76
C SER A 55 19.98 9.23 -3.21
N LYS A 56 20.12 10.33 -2.45
CA LYS A 56 21.38 10.72 -1.81
C LYS A 56 21.90 9.66 -0.85
N SER A 57 21.02 9.07 -0.04
CA SER A 57 21.41 8.10 0.97
C SER A 57 21.74 6.72 0.38
N THR A 58 20.99 6.26 -0.61
CA THR A 58 21.15 4.91 -1.18
C THR A 58 22.19 4.84 -2.30
N GLY A 59 22.50 5.98 -2.93
CA GLY A 59 23.36 6.05 -4.11
C GLY A 59 22.68 5.59 -5.40
N TYR A 60 21.38 5.30 -5.38
CA TYR A 60 20.56 5.04 -6.57
C TYR A 60 19.82 6.31 -6.98
N LYS A 61 19.60 6.53 -8.26
CA LYS A 61 18.66 7.54 -8.71
C LYS A 61 17.23 7.03 -8.49
N ILE A 62 16.48 7.63 -7.58
CA ILE A 62 15.10 7.26 -7.28
C ILE A 62 14.16 8.21 -8.01
N ASN A 63 13.38 7.67 -8.95
CA ASN A 63 12.40 8.44 -9.72
C ASN A 63 11.00 8.16 -9.17
N GLY A 64 10.17 9.20 -8.96
CA GLY A 64 8.75 9.04 -8.63
C GLY A 64 7.95 8.57 -9.84
N PHE A 65 7.18 7.50 -9.67
CA PHE A 65 6.23 7.01 -10.68
C PHE A 65 4.81 7.35 -10.23
N TYR A 66 4.12 8.17 -11.02
CA TYR A 66 2.79 8.69 -10.75
C TYR A 66 1.83 8.21 -11.83
N ALA A 67 0.91 7.32 -11.48
CA ALA A 67 -0.14 6.85 -12.38
C ALA A 67 -1.43 7.67 -12.19
N THR A 68 -2.36 7.55 -13.12
CA THR A 68 -3.69 8.19 -13.05
C THR A 68 -4.64 7.49 -12.08
N ASP A 69 -4.36 6.22 -11.79
CA ASP A 69 -5.14 5.36 -10.91
C ASP A 69 -4.22 4.37 -10.15
N TYR A 70 -4.78 3.66 -9.17
CA TYR A 70 -4.05 2.68 -8.36
C TYR A 70 -3.59 1.47 -9.18
N ALA A 71 -4.42 1.04 -10.13
CA ALA A 71 -4.11 -0.12 -10.99
C ALA A 71 -2.84 0.12 -11.81
N GLY A 72 -2.62 1.36 -12.28
CA GLY A 72 -1.42 1.72 -13.02
C GLY A 72 -0.13 1.51 -12.25
N VAL A 73 -0.11 1.74 -10.93
CA VAL A 73 1.07 1.48 -10.08
C VAL A 73 1.26 -0.03 -9.86
N ILE A 74 0.16 -0.77 -9.63
CA ILE A 74 0.19 -2.24 -9.48
C ILE A 74 0.75 -2.89 -10.75
N GLU A 75 0.24 -2.52 -11.91
CA GLU A 75 0.70 -3.08 -13.19
C GLU A 75 2.14 -2.65 -13.52
N ALA A 76 2.53 -1.42 -13.19
CA ALA A 76 3.92 -0.98 -13.34
C ALA A 76 4.88 -1.82 -12.47
N MET A 77 4.49 -2.18 -11.24
CA MET A 77 5.25 -3.12 -10.41
C MET A 77 5.26 -4.52 -11.02
N ARG A 78 4.13 -5.03 -11.50
CA ARG A 78 4.02 -6.34 -12.14
C ARG A 78 4.98 -6.49 -13.33
N PHE A 79 5.10 -5.44 -14.14
CA PHE A 79 5.99 -5.40 -15.31
C PHE A 79 7.40 -4.87 -15.01
N SER A 80 7.81 -4.86 -13.74
CA SER A 80 9.15 -4.44 -13.28
C SER A 80 9.52 -2.98 -13.62
N LYS A 81 8.54 -2.14 -13.95
CA LYS A 81 8.73 -0.70 -14.17
C LYS A 81 8.78 0.08 -12.86
N VAL A 82 8.23 -0.47 -11.79
CA VAL A 82 8.27 0.06 -10.42
C VAL A 82 8.89 -1.02 -9.53
N GLN A 83 9.92 -0.66 -8.77
CA GLN A 83 10.66 -1.57 -7.90
C GLN A 83 10.22 -1.49 -6.45
N VAL A 84 9.80 -0.34 -6.00
CA VAL A 84 9.29 -0.08 -4.65
C VAL A 84 8.12 0.88 -4.75
N ALA A 85 7.11 0.76 -3.88
CA ALA A 85 5.94 1.64 -3.92
C ALA A 85 5.29 1.82 -2.55
N TRP A 86 4.64 2.97 -2.37
CA TRP A 86 3.63 3.19 -1.37
C TRP A 86 2.27 2.74 -1.92
N PHE A 87 1.61 1.86 -1.19
CA PHE A 87 0.27 1.35 -1.50
C PHE A 87 -0.67 1.55 -0.31
N GLY A 88 -1.98 1.59 -0.56
CA GLY A 88 -2.96 1.28 0.48
C GLY A 88 -3.03 -0.23 0.72
N ASN A 89 -3.63 -0.68 1.83
CA ASN A 89 -3.66 -2.12 2.13
C ASN A 89 -4.32 -2.95 1.02
N LYS A 90 -5.42 -2.49 0.40
CA LYS A 90 -6.05 -3.22 -0.71
C LYS A 90 -5.14 -3.29 -1.94
N SER A 91 -4.59 -2.18 -2.38
CA SER A 91 -3.64 -2.19 -3.51
C SER A 91 -2.33 -2.91 -3.18
N GLY A 92 -1.91 -2.91 -1.91
CA GLY A 92 -0.81 -3.73 -1.40
C GLY A 92 -1.09 -5.22 -1.49
N MET A 93 -2.32 -5.68 -1.15
CA MET A 93 -2.74 -7.07 -1.36
C MET A 93 -2.61 -7.46 -2.84
N GLU A 94 -3.12 -6.64 -3.74
CA GLU A 94 -3.01 -6.87 -5.19
C GLU A 94 -1.54 -6.92 -5.67
N ALA A 95 -0.69 -6.04 -5.13
CA ALA A 95 0.73 -6.03 -5.46
C ALA A 95 1.45 -7.30 -4.98
N VAL A 96 1.15 -7.78 -3.76
CA VAL A 96 1.70 -9.04 -3.21
C VAL A 96 1.23 -10.25 -4.00
N ASP A 97 -0.06 -10.30 -4.36
CA ASP A 97 -0.66 -11.48 -4.98
C ASP A 97 -0.32 -11.63 -6.47
N ARG A 98 -0.16 -10.54 -7.20
CA ARG A 98 -0.01 -10.60 -8.67
C ARG A 98 1.10 -9.74 -9.28
N ALA A 99 1.82 -8.95 -8.48
CA ALA A 99 2.91 -8.10 -8.96
C ALA A 99 4.27 -8.43 -8.31
N SER A 100 4.43 -9.63 -7.74
CA SER A 100 5.63 -10.07 -7.03
C SER A 100 6.04 -9.10 -5.91
N GLY A 101 5.07 -8.44 -5.28
CA GLY A 101 5.29 -7.53 -4.17
C GLY A 101 5.53 -8.25 -2.85
N GLU A 102 6.21 -7.57 -1.92
CA GLU A 102 6.43 -7.99 -0.54
C GLU A 102 6.40 -6.75 0.35
N VAL A 103 5.58 -6.77 1.40
CA VAL A 103 5.53 -5.69 2.38
C VAL A 103 6.77 -5.76 3.27
N PHE A 104 7.46 -4.64 3.47
CA PHE A 104 8.65 -4.59 4.31
C PHE A 104 8.66 -3.45 5.32
N ALA A 105 7.85 -2.42 5.11
CA ALA A 105 7.72 -1.30 6.03
C ALA A 105 6.26 -0.81 6.08
N GLN A 106 5.92 -0.11 7.16
CA GLN A 106 4.62 0.48 7.37
C GLN A 106 4.76 1.97 7.70
N VAL A 107 3.85 2.75 7.17
CA VAL A 107 3.66 4.16 7.54
C VAL A 107 3.22 4.26 9.01
N VAL A 108 3.64 5.34 9.67
CA VAL A 108 3.23 5.74 11.02
C VAL A 108 2.69 7.16 10.90
N ALA A 109 1.54 7.46 11.50
CA ALA A 109 0.97 8.80 11.47
C ALA A 109 1.79 9.78 12.33
N THR A 110 1.62 11.09 12.11
CA THR A 110 2.34 12.14 12.85
C THR A 110 2.10 12.11 14.36
N ASP A 111 0.96 11.61 14.81
CA ASP A 111 0.63 11.39 16.23
C ASP A 111 1.14 10.06 16.79
N GLY A 112 1.85 9.26 15.97
CA GLY A 112 2.36 7.94 16.33
C GLY A 112 1.32 6.81 16.22
N SER A 113 0.08 7.10 15.81
CA SER A 113 -0.93 6.06 15.59
C SER A 113 -0.56 5.15 14.41
N LEU A 114 -1.11 3.94 14.42
CA LEU A 114 -0.85 2.89 13.43
C LEU A 114 -2.08 2.60 12.58
N GLY A 115 -3.07 3.47 12.64
CA GLY A 115 -4.31 3.30 11.93
C GLY A 115 -4.95 4.62 11.55
N TYR A 116 -5.87 4.52 10.60
CA TYR A 116 -6.66 5.62 10.07
C TYR A 116 -8.11 5.15 9.82
N TYR A 117 -8.98 6.01 9.31
CA TYR A 117 -10.41 5.74 9.18
C TYR A 117 -10.92 6.07 7.78
N SER A 118 -11.83 5.23 7.29
CA SER A 118 -12.68 5.57 6.16
C SER A 118 -13.87 6.40 6.65
N HIS A 119 -14.29 7.36 5.83
CA HIS A 119 -15.39 8.26 6.11
C HIS A 119 -16.39 8.31 4.97
N ILE A 120 -17.66 8.57 5.30
CA ILE A 120 -18.61 9.17 4.36
C ILE A 120 -18.71 10.64 4.69
N ILE A 121 -18.47 11.46 3.68
CA ILE A 121 -18.45 12.93 3.78
C ILE A 121 -19.58 13.53 2.98
N VAL A 122 -20.10 14.65 3.47
CA VAL A 122 -21.12 15.47 2.82
C VAL A 122 -20.78 16.94 2.98
N HIS A 123 -21.42 17.83 2.19
CA HIS A 123 -21.24 19.26 2.39
C HIS A 123 -21.80 19.69 3.77
N LYS A 124 -21.13 20.61 4.46
CA LYS A 124 -21.50 21.02 5.83
C LYS A 124 -22.95 21.52 5.95
N ASP A 125 -23.44 22.26 4.92
CA ASP A 125 -24.78 22.82 4.88
C ASP A 125 -25.85 21.83 4.33
N SER A 126 -25.45 20.58 4.00
CA SER A 126 -26.41 19.58 3.56
C SER A 126 -27.32 19.15 4.71
N PRO A 127 -28.56 18.71 4.41
CA PRO A 127 -29.48 18.21 5.45
C PRO A 127 -29.08 16.85 6.01
N TYR A 128 -28.02 16.20 5.46
CA TYR A 128 -27.59 14.87 5.85
C TYR A 128 -26.67 14.93 7.06
N ASN A 129 -27.02 14.24 8.16
CA ASN A 129 -26.28 14.26 9.41
C ASN A 129 -25.82 12.85 9.87
N LYS A 130 -26.33 11.81 9.24
CA LYS A 130 -26.00 10.41 9.51
C LYS A 130 -26.06 9.59 8.22
N LEU A 131 -25.46 8.40 8.23
CA LEU A 131 -25.36 7.52 7.08
C LEU A 131 -26.72 7.20 6.44
N GLU A 132 -27.75 6.96 7.26
CA GLU A 132 -29.10 6.60 6.82
C GLU A 132 -29.75 7.70 5.96
N ASP A 133 -29.36 8.97 6.18
CA ASP A 133 -29.91 10.10 5.42
C ASP A 133 -29.55 10.04 3.93
N VAL A 134 -28.40 9.44 3.60
CA VAL A 134 -27.90 9.28 2.22
C VAL A 134 -28.16 7.89 1.64
N LEU A 135 -28.61 6.92 2.47
CA LEU A 135 -28.91 5.55 2.04
C LEU A 135 -30.41 5.28 1.83
N LYS A 136 -31.19 6.27 1.43
CA LYS A 136 -32.61 6.07 1.10
C LYS A 136 -32.84 5.24 -0.16
N CYS A 137 -31.83 5.13 -1.01
CA CYS A 137 -31.84 4.36 -2.25
C CYS A 137 -32.99 4.71 -3.20
N ASP A 138 -33.38 5.97 -3.25
CA ASP A 138 -34.44 6.51 -4.11
C ASP A 138 -33.93 7.04 -5.46
N LYS A 139 -32.64 6.86 -5.74
CA LYS A 139 -31.94 7.33 -6.95
C LYS A 139 -31.99 8.86 -7.16
N THR A 140 -32.04 9.61 -6.10
CA THR A 140 -32.04 11.09 -6.18
C THR A 140 -30.65 11.68 -6.01
N LEU A 141 -29.71 10.98 -5.34
CA LEU A 141 -28.39 11.48 -4.94
C LEU A 141 -27.29 11.01 -5.87
N ASP A 142 -26.37 11.93 -6.21
CA ASP A 142 -25.08 11.61 -6.83
C ASP A 142 -24.05 11.25 -5.76
N PHE A 143 -23.31 10.16 -5.96
CA PHE A 143 -22.36 9.61 -4.98
C PHE A 143 -20.96 9.46 -5.58
N GLY A 144 -19.94 9.89 -4.83
CA GLY A 144 -18.53 9.67 -5.14
C GLY A 144 -18.00 8.46 -4.38
N ILE A 145 -17.47 7.45 -5.08
CA ILE A 145 -16.78 6.31 -4.46
C ILE A 145 -15.31 6.33 -4.86
N GLY A 146 -14.43 5.80 -4.02
CA GLY A 146 -12.99 5.75 -4.28
C GLY A 146 -12.60 4.85 -5.45
N ASP A 147 -11.30 4.88 -5.78
CA ASP A 147 -10.70 3.93 -6.72
C ASP A 147 -10.99 2.48 -6.27
N PRO A 148 -11.31 1.54 -7.18
CA PRO A 148 -11.61 0.14 -6.84
C PRO A 148 -10.50 -0.58 -6.05
N ASN A 149 -9.26 -0.13 -6.16
CA ASN A 149 -8.10 -0.65 -5.42
C ASN A 149 -7.80 0.15 -4.13
N SER A 150 -8.63 1.14 -3.78
CA SER A 150 -8.51 1.90 -2.54
C SER A 150 -9.06 1.11 -1.36
N THR A 151 -8.34 1.11 -0.24
CA THR A 151 -8.80 0.52 1.03
C THR A 151 -9.95 1.32 1.61
N SER A 152 -9.69 2.56 1.98
CA SER A 152 -10.65 3.44 2.67
C SER A 152 -11.69 4.05 1.75
N GLY A 153 -11.36 4.25 0.46
CA GLY A 153 -12.29 4.81 -0.51
C GLY A 153 -13.25 3.79 -1.12
N PHE A 154 -12.89 2.49 -1.10
CA PHE A 154 -13.68 1.46 -1.77
C PHE A 154 -13.91 0.21 -0.94
N LEU A 155 -12.86 -0.54 -0.53
CA LEU A 155 -13.04 -1.83 0.15
C LEU A 155 -13.84 -1.68 1.45
N VAL A 156 -13.41 -0.77 2.31
CA VAL A 156 -13.99 -0.57 3.64
C VAL A 156 -15.44 -0.10 3.58
N PRO A 157 -15.81 0.97 2.83
CA PRO A 157 -17.21 1.35 2.72
C PRO A 157 -18.04 0.28 1.99
N THR A 158 -17.47 -0.43 1.01
CA THR A 158 -18.18 -1.54 0.36
C THR A 158 -18.50 -2.66 1.33
N ALA A 159 -17.58 -3.02 2.22
CA ALA A 159 -17.80 -4.09 3.19
C ALA A 159 -18.77 -3.67 4.31
N TYR A 160 -18.47 -2.56 5.00
CA TYR A 160 -19.19 -2.17 6.22
C TYR A 160 -20.52 -1.47 5.97
N ILE A 161 -20.72 -0.90 4.78
CA ILE A 161 -21.97 -0.20 4.45
C ILE A 161 -22.76 -1.00 3.43
N PHE A 162 -22.22 -1.16 2.23
CA PHE A 162 -23.00 -1.64 1.10
C PHE A 162 -23.27 -3.14 1.17
N ALA A 163 -22.26 -3.98 1.36
CA ALA A 163 -22.44 -5.42 1.50
C ALA A 163 -23.19 -5.79 2.78
N ALA A 164 -22.86 -5.16 3.91
CA ALA A 164 -23.52 -5.40 5.19
C ALA A 164 -25.03 -5.08 5.18
N LYS A 165 -25.46 -4.16 4.31
CA LYS A 165 -26.87 -3.79 4.14
C LYS A 165 -27.50 -4.39 2.86
N SER A 166 -26.79 -5.24 2.12
CA SER A 166 -27.20 -5.79 0.83
C SER A 166 -27.59 -4.71 -0.20
N ILE A 167 -26.88 -3.58 -0.19
CA ILE A 167 -27.11 -2.45 -1.08
C ILE A 167 -26.09 -2.53 -2.24
N ASP A 168 -26.59 -2.46 -3.48
CA ASP A 168 -25.75 -2.12 -4.63
C ASP A 168 -25.74 -0.60 -4.81
N PRO A 169 -24.57 0.06 -4.71
CA PRO A 169 -24.49 1.52 -4.90
C PRO A 169 -25.10 2.01 -6.20
N LYS A 170 -24.93 1.28 -7.32
CA LYS A 170 -25.48 1.65 -8.63
C LYS A 170 -27.01 1.59 -8.66
N SER A 171 -27.60 0.74 -7.84
CA SER A 171 -29.05 0.65 -7.69
C SER A 171 -29.61 1.67 -6.71
N CYS A 172 -28.80 2.09 -5.74
CA CYS A 172 -29.18 3.00 -4.65
C CYS A 172 -29.11 4.48 -5.09
N PHE A 173 -28.03 4.87 -5.76
CA PHE A 173 -27.77 6.25 -6.12
C PHE A 173 -28.18 6.57 -7.57
N LYS A 174 -28.42 7.85 -7.87
CA LYS A 174 -28.67 8.36 -9.23
C LYS A 174 -27.46 8.13 -10.11
N THR A 175 -26.27 8.54 -9.63
CA THR A 175 -24.99 8.24 -10.24
C THR A 175 -23.98 7.78 -9.20
N VAL A 176 -23.05 6.91 -9.60
CA VAL A 176 -21.89 6.52 -8.80
C VAL A 176 -20.64 6.76 -9.64
N ARG A 177 -19.74 7.61 -9.16
CA ARG A 177 -18.49 7.94 -9.86
C ARG A 177 -17.28 7.55 -9.03
N ASN A 178 -16.37 6.81 -9.65
CA ASN A 178 -15.08 6.52 -9.05
C ASN A 178 -14.14 7.71 -9.22
N ALA A 179 -13.54 8.16 -8.12
CA ALA A 179 -12.54 9.22 -8.10
C ALA A 179 -11.56 9.01 -6.96
N ASN A 180 -10.40 9.67 -7.00
CA ASN A 180 -9.48 9.66 -5.88
C ASN A 180 -10.03 10.48 -4.69
N HIS A 181 -9.35 10.39 -3.54
CA HIS A 181 -9.82 11.03 -2.31
C HIS A 181 -9.97 12.54 -2.45
N GLN A 182 -8.94 13.22 -2.97
CA GLN A 182 -8.98 14.68 -3.17
C GLN A 182 -10.13 15.09 -4.10
N ALA A 183 -10.30 14.40 -5.24
CA ALA A 183 -11.37 14.72 -6.18
C ALA A 183 -12.76 14.52 -5.56
N ASN A 184 -12.97 13.46 -4.77
CA ASN A 184 -14.20 13.23 -4.03
C ASN A 184 -14.46 14.32 -2.97
N ALA A 185 -13.43 14.73 -2.22
CA ALA A 185 -13.55 15.82 -1.25
C ALA A 185 -13.91 17.14 -1.93
N MET A 186 -13.24 17.48 -3.04
CA MET A 186 -13.52 18.70 -3.80
C MET A 186 -14.94 18.67 -4.42
N ALA A 187 -15.39 17.50 -4.90
CA ALA A 187 -16.76 17.36 -5.43
C ALA A 187 -17.83 17.58 -4.37
N VAL A 188 -17.60 17.11 -3.14
CA VAL A 188 -18.48 17.38 -1.99
C VAL A 188 -18.44 18.85 -1.60
N ALA A 189 -17.25 19.43 -1.44
CA ALA A 189 -17.06 20.82 -1.06
C ALA A 189 -17.75 21.81 -2.03
N ASN A 190 -17.77 21.46 -3.33
CA ASN A 190 -18.39 22.24 -4.38
C ASN A 190 -19.84 21.80 -4.71
N LYS A 191 -20.46 20.94 -3.89
CA LYS A 191 -21.85 20.45 -4.05
C LYS A 191 -22.10 19.73 -5.39
N GLN A 192 -21.05 19.16 -6.01
CA GLN A 192 -21.15 18.40 -7.27
C GLN A 192 -21.65 16.97 -7.05
N VAL A 193 -21.45 16.43 -5.84
CA VAL A 193 -22.05 15.18 -5.37
C VAL A 193 -22.64 15.40 -3.98
N ALA A 194 -23.70 14.65 -3.66
CA ALA A 194 -24.37 14.77 -2.36
C ALA A 194 -23.53 14.18 -1.21
N ALA A 195 -22.85 13.07 -1.49
CA ALA A 195 -21.97 12.39 -0.55
C ALA A 195 -20.83 11.68 -1.28
N ALA A 196 -19.74 11.42 -0.56
CA ALA A 196 -18.65 10.64 -1.11
C ALA A 196 -17.88 9.87 -0.02
N THR A 197 -17.12 8.86 -0.45
CA THR A 197 -16.10 8.22 0.40
C THR A 197 -14.85 9.05 0.47
N ASN A 198 -14.24 9.09 1.66
CA ASN A 198 -12.96 9.74 1.92
C ASN A 198 -12.26 9.05 3.09
N ASN A 199 -11.18 9.62 3.64
CA ASN A 199 -10.50 9.11 4.81
C ASN A 199 -9.90 10.23 5.69
N SER A 200 -9.51 9.87 6.91
CA SER A 200 -8.97 10.80 7.89
C SER A 200 -7.65 11.43 7.44
N GLU A 201 -6.80 10.70 6.70
CA GLU A 201 -5.51 11.21 6.22
C GLU A 201 -5.68 12.27 5.13
N ASP A 202 -6.57 12.03 4.14
CA ASP A 202 -6.87 13.01 3.10
C ASP A 202 -7.51 14.27 3.69
N LEU A 203 -8.45 14.12 4.63
CA LEU A 203 -9.06 15.25 5.31
C LEU A 203 -8.05 16.06 6.13
N GLN A 204 -7.05 15.41 6.74
CA GLN A 204 -5.95 16.10 7.42
C GLN A 204 -5.05 16.82 6.41
N ARG A 205 -4.73 16.20 5.28
CA ARG A 205 -3.94 16.80 4.20
C ARG A 205 -4.64 18.03 3.59
N LEU A 206 -5.95 17.97 3.44
CA LEU A 206 -6.74 19.09 2.95
C LEU A 206 -6.72 20.31 3.90
N MET A 207 -6.50 20.14 5.20
CA MET A 207 -6.30 21.28 6.10
C MET A 207 -5.06 22.10 5.72
N ILE A 208 -4.07 21.47 5.08
CA ILE A 208 -2.84 22.11 4.64
C ILE A 208 -2.96 22.60 3.20
N THR A 209 -3.50 21.75 2.30
CA THR A 209 -3.46 21.98 0.84
C THR A 209 -4.69 22.70 0.29
N ALA A 210 -5.84 22.60 0.94
CA ALA A 210 -7.11 23.21 0.53
C ALA A 210 -8.03 23.47 1.74
N PRO A 211 -7.63 24.33 2.72
CA PRO A 211 -8.34 24.54 3.98
C PRO A 211 -9.78 25.00 3.75
N GLN A 212 -10.03 25.87 2.78
CA GLN A 212 -11.38 26.36 2.46
C GLN A 212 -12.30 25.23 2.01
N ALA A 213 -11.81 24.28 1.21
CA ALA A 213 -12.61 23.11 0.82
C ALA A 213 -12.84 22.18 2.03
N ARG A 214 -11.83 21.98 2.88
CA ARG A 214 -11.96 21.18 4.11
C ARG A 214 -13.03 21.72 5.05
N GLU A 215 -13.14 23.01 5.21
CA GLU A 215 -14.17 23.69 6.03
C GLU A 215 -15.61 23.50 5.51
N GLN A 216 -15.79 23.14 4.23
CA GLN A 216 -17.11 22.85 3.67
C GLN A 216 -17.56 21.42 3.88
N ILE A 217 -16.74 20.56 4.50
CA ILE A 217 -16.98 19.10 4.59
C ILE A 217 -17.29 18.73 6.04
N LYS A 218 -18.38 17.98 6.25
CA LYS A 218 -18.68 17.26 7.49
C LYS A 218 -18.69 15.75 7.26
N ILE A 219 -18.34 15.00 8.30
CA ILE A 219 -18.32 13.54 8.31
C ILE A 219 -19.65 13.06 8.88
N ILE A 220 -20.30 12.10 8.22
CA ILE A 220 -21.56 11.49 8.68
C ILE A 220 -21.42 9.99 9.00
N TRP A 221 -20.26 9.38 8.71
CA TRP A 221 -19.93 8.03 9.09
C TRP A 221 -18.42 7.83 9.17
N THR A 222 -18.00 6.99 10.12
CA THR A 222 -16.61 6.59 10.33
C THR A 222 -16.52 5.09 10.50
N SER A 223 -15.56 4.46 9.83
CA SER A 223 -15.32 3.02 9.90
C SER A 223 -14.65 2.60 11.22
N PRO A 224 -14.59 1.29 11.51
CA PRO A 224 -13.54 0.74 12.36
C PRO A 224 -12.15 1.14 11.85
N ILE A 225 -11.14 1.07 12.75
CA ILE A 225 -9.76 1.43 12.43
C ILE A 225 -9.21 0.56 11.30
N ILE A 226 -8.48 1.18 10.39
CA ILE A 226 -7.78 0.56 9.27
C ILE A 226 -6.28 0.64 9.57
N PRO A 227 -5.48 -0.42 9.43
CA PRO A 227 -4.02 -0.33 9.53
C PRO A 227 -3.46 0.70 8.55
N LEU A 228 -2.47 1.50 8.98
CA LEU A 228 -1.77 2.42 8.08
C LEU A 228 -1.06 1.68 6.95
N ASP A 229 -0.76 2.41 5.91
CA ASP A 229 -0.39 1.91 4.60
C ASP A 229 0.97 1.19 4.56
N PRO A 230 1.09 0.14 3.73
CA PRO A 230 2.35 -0.58 3.51
C PRO A 230 3.27 0.13 2.51
N ILE A 231 4.57 -0.05 2.70
CA ILE A 231 5.58 0.12 1.65
C ILE A 231 5.95 -1.27 1.15
N VAL A 232 5.88 -1.43 -0.16
CA VAL A 232 6.04 -2.72 -0.84
C VAL A 232 7.20 -2.62 -1.82
N TRP A 233 8.07 -3.61 -1.85
CA TRP A 233 9.06 -3.78 -2.90
C TRP A 233 8.81 -5.05 -3.70
N ARG A 234 9.48 -5.21 -4.83
CA ARG A 234 9.48 -6.48 -5.57
C ARG A 234 10.33 -7.51 -4.83
N LYS A 235 9.85 -8.75 -4.76
CA LYS A 235 10.57 -9.89 -4.14
C LYS A 235 11.90 -10.17 -4.82
N ASP A 236 11.97 -9.97 -6.13
CA ASP A 236 13.15 -10.24 -6.98
C ASP A 236 14.18 -9.11 -7.03
N LEU A 237 14.04 -8.07 -6.20
CA LEU A 237 15.08 -7.05 -6.07
C LEU A 237 16.37 -7.64 -5.51
N ASP A 238 17.49 -7.14 -6.07
CA ASP A 238 18.83 -7.45 -5.56
C ASP A 238 18.92 -7.21 -4.04
N PRO A 239 19.47 -8.16 -3.28
CA PRO A 239 19.59 -8.05 -1.83
C PRO A 239 20.30 -6.78 -1.36
N THR A 240 21.29 -6.28 -2.09
CA THR A 240 22.00 -5.04 -1.76
C THR A 240 21.10 -3.82 -1.92
N VAL A 241 20.24 -3.82 -2.97
CA VAL A 241 19.23 -2.78 -3.17
C VAL A 241 18.24 -2.78 -2.03
N LYS A 242 17.69 -3.96 -1.67
CA LYS A 242 16.77 -4.13 -0.54
C LYS A 242 17.38 -3.60 0.75
N ALA A 243 18.63 -4.00 1.06
CA ALA A 243 19.32 -3.58 2.28
C ALA A 243 19.48 -2.06 2.37
N LYS A 244 19.87 -1.39 1.27
CA LYS A 244 20.02 0.07 1.23
C LYS A 244 18.69 0.81 1.37
N LEU A 245 17.63 0.37 0.66
CA LEU A 245 16.29 0.94 0.78
C LEU A 245 15.75 0.77 2.21
N TYR A 246 15.90 -0.42 2.78
CA TYR A 246 15.45 -0.72 4.13
C TYR A 246 16.16 0.15 5.15
N THR A 247 17.49 0.24 5.07
CA THR A 247 18.30 1.08 5.94
C THR A 247 17.85 2.53 5.86
N PHE A 248 17.69 3.10 4.66
CA PHE A 248 17.21 4.47 4.50
C PHE A 248 15.84 4.66 5.16
N LEU A 249 14.85 3.87 4.75
CA LEU A 249 13.45 4.06 5.17
C LEU A 249 13.26 3.96 6.69
N LEU A 250 14.02 3.10 7.37
CA LEU A 250 13.90 2.94 8.82
C LEU A 250 14.81 3.88 9.62
N SER A 251 15.91 4.38 9.04
CA SER A 251 16.80 5.32 9.75
C SER A 251 16.38 6.78 9.56
N TYR A 252 15.64 7.10 8.48
CA TYR A 252 15.27 8.47 8.13
C TYR A 252 14.39 9.11 9.21
N GLY A 253 14.86 10.23 9.76
CA GLY A 253 14.22 10.91 10.88
C GLY A 253 14.46 10.28 12.26
N ARG A 254 15.35 9.26 12.36
CA ARG A 254 15.72 8.61 13.63
C ARG A 254 17.22 8.66 13.93
N ILE A 255 18.04 8.50 12.91
CA ILE A 255 19.50 8.35 13.06
C ILE A 255 20.19 9.51 12.33
N GLY A 256 21.13 10.16 13.01
CA GLY A 256 21.89 11.29 12.48
C GLY A 256 22.15 12.36 13.55
N ALA A 257 22.68 13.49 13.12
CA ALA A 257 22.81 14.67 13.97
C ALA A 257 21.41 15.25 14.29
N PRO A 258 21.22 15.93 15.43
CA PRO A 258 19.92 16.47 15.83
C PRO A 258 19.22 17.30 14.75
N GLU A 259 19.94 18.16 14.04
CA GLU A 259 19.37 19.00 12.97
C GLU A 259 18.98 18.20 11.72
N GLU A 260 19.73 17.13 11.39
CA GLU A 260 19.38 16.22 10.30
C GLU A 260 18.09 15.46 10.62
N ILE A 261 17.97 14.95 11.85
CA ILE A 261 16.76 14.27 12.33
C ILE A 261 15.56 15.21 12.27
N LYS A 262 15.71 16.45 12.75
CA LYS A 262 14.67 17.46 12.75
C LYS A 262 14.20 17.75 11.31
N THR A 263 15.14 18.06 10.41
CA THR A 263 14.83 18.34 9.00
C THR A 263 14.12 17.16 8.32
N ALA A 264 14.58 15.93 8.57
CA ALA A 264 13.96 14.74 8.04
C ALA A 264 12.52 14.55 8.55
N ARG A 265 12.29 14.76 9.85
CA ARG A 265 10.94 14.68 10.46
C ARG A 265 10.01 15.76 9.94
N GLU A 266 10.47 16.99 9.78
CA GLU A 266 9.69 18.08 9.17
C GLU A 266 9.28 17.73 7.74
N LEU A 267 10.18 17.13 6.96
CA LEU A 267 9.90 16.71 5.59
C LEU A 267 8.81 15.64 5.53
N ILE A 268 8.94 14.57 6.32
CA ILE A 268 7.92 13.49 6.33
C ILE A 268 6.62 13.92 6.99
N ALA A 269 6.64 14.88 7.91
CA ALA A 269 5.43 15.46 8.51
C ALA A 269 4.56 16.19 7.46
N ASN A 270 5.14 16.77 6.40
CA ASN A 270 4.39 17.30 5.27
C ASN A 270 3.60 16.22 4.51
N MET A 271 4.03 14.96 4.62
CA MET A 271 3.31 13.79 4.12
C MET A 271 2.30 13.24 5.15
N ILE A 272 2.12 13.94 6.30
CA ILE A 272 1.37 13.52 7.49
C ILE A 272 1.91 12.24 8.14
N TRP A 273 3.21 11.96 7.97
CA TRP A 273 3.89 10.77 8.47
C TRP A 273 4.90 11.08 9.58
N SER A 274 5.13 10.10 10.41
CA SER A 274 6.31 9.93 11.26
C SER A 274 7.29 8.95 10.61
N PRO A 275 8.51 8.76 11.15
CA PRO A 275 9.43 7.75 10.66
C PRO A 275 8.79 6.36 10.57
N LEU A 276 9.01 5.67 9.45
CA LEU A 276 8.39 4.38 9.14
C LEU A 276 8.88 3.28 10.09
N ARG A 277 8.09 2.22 10.26
CA ARG A 277 8.48 1.05 11.05
C ARG A 277 8.61 -0.21 10.19
N PRO A 278 9.35 -1.24 10.66
CA PRO A 278 9.36 -2.56 10.03
C PRO A 278 7.95 -3.14 9.90
N SER A 279 7.70 -3.86 8.81
CA SER A 279 6.44 -4.58 8.60
C SER A 279 6.67 -5.83 7.75
N SER A 280 5.61 -6.59 7.49
CA SER A 280 5.58 -7.76 6.64
C SER A 280 4.20 -7.94 6.01
N ASP A 281 4.03 -8.93 5.13
CA ASP A 281 2.75 -9.27 4.50
C ASP A 281 1.64 -9.56 5.52
N ASN A 282 1.98 -9.91 6.76
CA ASN A 282 1.03 -10.12 7.87
C ASN A 282 0.21 -8.87 8.19
N GLN A 283 0.72 -7.67 7.91
CA GLN A 283 -0.02 -6.41 8.03
C GLN A 283 -1.33 -6.42 7.23
N LEU A 284 -1.37 -7.14 6.11
CA LEU A 284 -2.50 -7.18 5.19
C LEU A 284 -3.63 -8.11 5.64
N LEU A 285 -3.39 -9.00 6.61
CA LEU A 285 -4.35 -10.03 7.04
C LEU A 285 -5.72 -9.48 7.45
N PRO A 286 -5.83 -8.38 8.24
CA PRO A 286 -7.14 -7.82 8.58
C PRO A 286 -7.95 -7.38 7.36
N MET A 287 -7.28 -6.81 6.35
CA MET A 287 -7.95 -6.36 5.12
C MET A 287 -8.29 -7.51 4.18
N ARG A 288 -7.48 -8.58 4.15
CA ARG A 288 -7.83 -9.83 3.45
C ARG A 288 -9.09 -10.48 4.05
N LYS A 289 -9.20 -10.51 5.37
CA LYS A 289 -10.39 -11.00 6.06
C LYS A 289 -11.63 -10.15 5.77
N LEU A 290 -11.46 -8.81 5.78
CA LEU A 290 -12.54 -7.89 5.43
C LEU A 290 -13.01 -8.12 3.99
N GLU A 291 -12.09 -8.31 3.05
CA GLU A 291 -12.44 -8.59 1.65
C GLU A 291 -13.18 -9.91 1.49
N ALA A 292 -12.69 -10.99 2.10
CA ALA A 292 -13.35 -12.28 2.07
C ALA A 292 -14.73 -12.23 2.74
N SER A 293 -14.87 -11.53 3.88
CA SER A 293 -16.16 -11.34 4.55
C SER A 293 -17.17 -10.58 3.70
N LYS A 294 -16.70 -9.52 3.02
CA LYS A 294 -17.51 -8.76 2.04
C LYS A 294 -17.98 -9.67 0.89
N ASP A 295 -17.11 -10.53 0.38
CA ASP A 295 -17.45 -11.43 -0.73
C ASP A 295 -18.44 -12.52 -0.27
N LEU A 296 -18.30 -13.02 0.95
CA LEU A 296 -19.28 -13.93 1.54
C LEU A 296 -20.68 -13.30 1.63
N LEU A 297 -20.77 -12.06 2.11
CA LEU A 297 -22.05 -11.34 2.18
C LEU A 297 -22.66 -11.13 0.81
N LYS A 298 -21.83 -10.79 -0.21
CA LYS A 298 -22.30 -10.66 -1.60
C LYS A 298 -22.85 -11.96 -2.15
N VAL A 299 -22.16 -13.09 -1.97
CA VAL A 299 -22.62 -14.41 -2.41
C VAL A 299 -23.95 -14.75 -1.76
N GLN A 300 -24.07 -14.55 -0.42
CA GLN A 300 -25.29 -14.86 0.32
C GLN A 300 -26.49 -14.01 -0.13
N SER A 301 -26.27 -12.75 -0.48
CA SER A 301 -27.32 -11.81 -0.87
C SER A 301 -27.62 -11.77 -2.37
N ASP A 302 -26.85 -12.48 -3.22
CA ASP A 302 -27.03 -12.42 -4.68
C ASP A 302 -28.32 -13.15 -5.10
N PRO A 303 -29.32 -12.43 -5.64
CA PRO A 303 -30.57 -13.04 -6.08
C PRO A 303 -30.45 -13.91 -7.34
N LYS A 304 -29.31 -13.84 -8.03
CA LYS A 304 -29.05 -14.60 -9.27
C LYS A 304 -28.48 -15.99 -9.00
N LEU A 305 -27.95 -16.22 -7.80
CA LEU A 305 -27.37 -17.49 -7.41
C LEU A 305 -28.43 -18.39 -6.79
N SER A 306 -28.43 -19.66 -7.19
CA SER A 306 -29.20 -20.72 -6.51
C SER A 306 -28.67 -21.00 -5.11
N ASP A 307 -29.48 -21.62 -4.25
CA ASP A 307 -29.08 -21.98 -2.88
C ASP A 307 -27.87 -22.91 -2.88
N GLU A 308 -27.75 -23.81 -3.85
CA GLU A 308 -26.62 -24.72 -4.00
C GLU A 308 -25.33 -23.98 -4.37
N GLU A 309 -25.40 -23.03 -5.31
CA GLU A 309 -24.26 -22.16 -5.68
C GLU A 309 -23.84 -21.29 -4.53
N LYS A 310 -24.77 -20.68 -3.79
CA LYS A 310 -24.48 -19.90 -2.58
C LYS A 310 -23.77 -20.76 -1.52
N LYS A 311 -24.27 -21.97 -1.31
CA LYS A 311 -23.66 -22.91 -0.35
C LYS A 311 -22.23 -23.29 -0.75
N LYS A 312 -22.00 -23.63 -2.03
CA LYS A 312 -20.69 -24.00 -2.54
C LYS A 312 -19.70 -22.84 -2.45
N GLN A 313 -20.03 -21.69 -3.06
CA GLN A 313 -19.15 -20.52 -3.04
C GLN A 313 -18.93 -19.98 -1.61
N GLY A 314 -19.98 -20.04 -0.77
CA GLY A 314 -19.88 -19.65 0.64
C GLY A 314 -18.94 -20.56 1.44
N ALA A 315 -18.94 -21.88 1.18
CA ALA A 315 -18.04 -22.81 1.82
C ALA A 315 -16.57 -22.55 1.46
N ASP A 316 -16.27 -22.24 0.20
CA ASP A 316 -14.92 -21.90 -0.25
C ASP A 316 -14.40 -20.63 0.44
N ILE A 317 -15.25 -19.58 0.54
CA ILE A 317 -14.87 -18.34 1.23
C ILE A 317 -14.72 -18.56 2.74
N GLN A 318 -15.57 -19.38 3.37
CA GLN A 318 -15.44 -19.73 4.79
C GLN A 318 -14.13 -20.47 5.08
N ALA A 319 -13.73 -21.40 4.19
CA ALA A 319 -12.44 -22.06 4.29
C ALA A 319 -11.26 -21.06 4.17
N GLN A 320 -11.37 -20.07 3.27
CA GLN A 320 -10.40 -18.98 3.17
C GLN A 320 -10.34 -18.16 4.46
N LEU A 321 -11.47 -17.78 5.04
CA LEU A 321 -11.53 -17.04 6.31
C LEU A 321 -10.87 -17.83 7.45
N ALA A 322 -11.17 -19.13 7.57
CA ALA A 322 -10.55 -19.99 8.59
C ALA A 322 -9.02 -20.04 8.42
N LYS A 323 -8.51 -20.13 7.18
CA LYS A 323 -7.08 -20.07 6.90
C LYS A 323 -6.47 -18.72 7.31
N LEU A 324 -7.16 -17.61 7.03
CA LEU A 324 -6.70 -16.28 7.43
C LEU A 324 -6.67 -16.11 8.96
N ASP A 325 -7.63 -16.69 9.69
CA ASP A 325 -7.63 -16.73 11.16
C ASP A 325 -6.42 -17.48 11.73
N GLU A 326 -6.06 -18.60 11.11
CA GLU A 326 -4.84 -19.34 11.48
C GLU A 326 -3.56 -18.53 11.18
N MET A 327 -3.52 -17.84 10.04
CA MET A 327 -2.40 -16.98 9.70
C MET A 327 -2.24 -15.82 10.70
N GLU A 328 -3.32 -15.18 11.13
CA GLU A 328 -3.28 -14.15 12.18
C GLU A 328 -2.75 -14.69 13.51
N LYS A 329 -3.21 -15.87 13.93
CA LYS A 329 -2.70 -16.52 15.16
C LYS A 329 -1.19 -16.79 15.07
N LYS A 330 -0.72 -17.28 13.92
CA LYS A 330 0.72 -17.49 13.68
C LYS A 330 1.49 -16.17 13.67
N ALA A 331 0.95 -15.14 12.98
CA ALA A 331 1.56 -13.82 12.93
C ALA A 331 1.74 -13.20 14.33
N ALA A 332 0.76 -13.39 15.23
CA ALA A 332 0.84 -12.88 16.61
C ALA A 332 1.99 -13.51 17.43
N THR A 333 2.44 -14.71 17.08
CA THR A 333 3.53 -15.44 17.76
C THR A 333 4.84 -15.43 16.97
N ASP A 334 4.87 -14.76 15.82
CA ASP A 334 6.05 -14.69 14.95
C ASP A 334 7.22 -13.99 15.68
N PRO A 335 8.44 -14.53 15.61
CA PRO A 335 9.64 -13.86 16.15
C PRO A 335 9.84 -12.42 15.66
N PHE A 336 9.32 -12.09 14.47
CA PHE A 336 9.28 -10.74 13.93
C PHE A 336 8.57 -9.76 14.87
N GLN A 337 7.46 -10.16 15.52
CA GLN A 337 6.71 -9.29 16.44
C GLN A 337 7.57 -8.86 17.65
N LYS A 338 8.32 -9.78 18.26
CA LYS A 338 9.24 -9.44 19.35
C LYS A 338 10.33 -8.46 18.92
N LYS A 339 10.86 -8.65 17.70
CA LYS A 339 11.84 -7.70 17.14
C LYS A 339 11.21 -6.33 16.86
N LEU A 340 9.98 -6.30 16.36
CA LEU A 340 9.24 -5.06 16.12
C LEU A 340 8.94 -4.31 17.43
N GLU A 341 8.52 -5.01 18.48
CA GLU A 341 8.31 -4.42 19.82
C GLU A 341 9.59 -3.81 20.38
N ALA A 342 10.72 -4.53 20.27
CA ALA A 342 12.01 -4.02 20.68
C ALA A 342 12.45 -2.80 19.84
N PHE A 343 12.20 -2.80 18.53
CA PHE A 343 12.46 -1.65 17.66
C PHE A 343 11.65 -0.42 18.09
N VAL A 344 10.36 -0.60 18.34
CA VAL A 344 9.48 0.50 18.81
C VAL A 344 9.91 1.01 20.18
N ALA A 345 10.35 0.14 21.08
CA ALA A 345 10.89 0.55 22.40
C ALA A 345 12.16 1.38 22.26
N ALA A 346 13.11 0.96 21.41
CA ALA A 346 14.34 1.70 21.13
C ALA A 346 14.06 3.06 20.47
N ASP A 347 13.08 3.11 19.55
CA ASP A 347 12.66 4.36 18.90
C ASP A 347 12.09 5.37 19.90
N LYS A 348 11.20 4.91 20.78
CA LYS A 348 10.63 5.73 21.86
C LYS A 348 11.69 6.24 22.85
N ALA A 349 12.72 5.43 23.12
CA ALA A 349 13.84 5.80 23.98
C ALA A 349 14.83 6.74 23.28
N GLY A 350 14.77 6.90 21.97
CA GLY A 350 15.76 7.66 21.18
C GLY A 350 17.13 6.99 21.14
N ASP A 351 17.22 5.65 21.38
CA ASP A 351 18.46 4.88 21.38
C ASP A 351 18.93 4.62 19.95
N GLN A 352 19.66 5.59 19.37
CA GLN A 352 20.15 5.50 18.00
C GLN A 352 21.08 4.30 17.77
N ASP A 353 21.87 3.89 18.76
CA ASP A 353 22.84 2.79 18.60
C ASP A 353 22.13 1.43 18.59
N GLN A 354 21.10 1.26 19.42
CA GLN A 354 20.23 0.08 19.35
C GLN A 354 19.47 0.05 18.02
N LEU A 355 18.89 1.18 17.59
CA LEU A 355 18.20 1.28 16.32
C LEU A 355 19.09 0.93 15.12
N LYS A 356 20.34 1.43 15.07
CA LYS A 356 21.33 1.08 14.03
C LYS A 356 21.56 -0.43 13.95
N ARG A 357 21.79 -1.09 15.10
CA ARG A 357 21.97 -2.55 15.15
C ARG A 357 20.74 -3.29 14.63
N MET A 358 19.56 -2.92 15.11
CA MET A 358 18.32 -3.56 14.71
C MET A 358 17.99 -3.37 13.22
N ILE A 359 18.21 -2.17 12.68
CA ILE A 359 18.01 -1.89 11.25
C ILE A 359 18.96 -2.75 10.41
N ALA A 360 20.23 -2.89 10.83
CA ALA A 360 21.18 -3.75 10.14
C ALA A 360 20.77 -5.24 10.17
N GLU A 361 20.25 -5.72 11.30
CA GLU A 361 19.73 -7.09 11.43
C GLU A 361 18.51 -7.34 10.53
N PHE A 362 17.55 -6.42 10.50
CA PHE A 362 16.40 -6.50 9.60
C PHE A 362 16.84 -6.48 8.14
N ALA A 363 17.75 -5.58 7.77
CA ALA A 363 18.26 -5.46 6.41
C ALA A 363 18.97 -6.76 5.98
N ALA A 364 19.79 -7.37 6.84
CA ALA A 364 20.48 -8.63 6.59
C ALA A 364 19.50 -9.82 6.50
N GLY A 365 18.42 -9.82 7.30
CA GLY A 365 17.35 -10.83 7.23
C GLY A 365 16.63 -10.81 5.91
N ASN A 366 16.23 -9.63 5.45
CA ASN A 366 15.55 -9.44 4.16
C ASN A 366 16.44 -9.74 2.93
N ALA A 367 17.77 -9.66 3.09
CA ALA A 367 18.72 -10.05 2.04
C ALA A 367 18.89 -11.58 1.89
N ARG A 368 18.44 -12.39 2.85
CA ARG A 368 18.61 -13.86 2.87
C ARG A 368 17.35 -14.64 2.47
N THR A 369 16.23 -13.99 2.28
CA THR A 369 14.93 -14.65 1.99
C THR A 369 14.66 -14.85 0.49
N ASN A 370 15.72 -14.98 -0.33
CA ASN A 370 15.64 -15.38 -1.75
C ASN A 370 16.21 -16.78 -1.94
#